data_170651e45473598775e5fa1829551428
#
_entry.id   170651e45473598775e5fa1829551428
#
_cell.length_a   1.000
_cell.length_b   1.000
_cell.length_c   1.000
_cell.angle_alpha   90.00
_cell.angle_beta   90.00
_cell.angle_gamma   90.00
#
_symmetry.space_group_name_H-M   'P 1'
#
loop_
_entity.id
_entity.type
_entity.pdbx_description
1 polymer ?
#
loop_
_entity_poly.entity_id
_entity_poly.type
_entity_poly.pdbx_seq_one_letter_code
_entity_poly.pdbx_strand_id
1 'polypeptide(L)'
;MKQYLDLLNRILTEGHKKADRTGTGTLSVFGNQMRFDLADGFPLLTTKKLHLKSIIYELLWFLRGDTNVRWLQEHGVRIWNEWADENGELGPVYGHQWRSWPDYNGGTIDQIQNVLDLIKHHPDSRRMVVSAWNPAEIEQMALPPCHCLFQFYVADGRLSLQLYQRSADTFLGVPFNIASYALLLMMMAQVTGLEPGEFVHTTGDTHLYLNHLEQARLQLTRTPRKLPTMKLNPEVKNLFDFKYEDFQLEGYDPYDHIKATVSV
;
A
#
# COMPACT_ATOMS: atom_id res chain seq x y z
N MET A 1 1.09 -0.37 -16.28
CA MET A 1 -0.09 -0.92 -15.53
C MET A 1 -0.70 -2.16 -16.17
N LYS A 2 -0.06 -2.71 -17.21
CA LYS A 2 -0.53 -3.96 -17.85
C LYS A 2 -0.56 -5.14 -16.86
N GLN A 3 0.48 -5.28 -16.03
CA GLN A 3 0.60 -6.34 -15.02
C GLN A 3 -0.59 -6.42 -14.04
N TYR A 4 -1.21 -5.29 -13.72
CA TYR A 4 -2.45 -5.27 -12.91
C TYR A 4 -3.66 -5.78 -13.70
N LEU A 5 -3.81 -5.42 -14.97
CA LEU A 5 -4.89 -5.94 -15.81
C LEU A 5 -4.71 -7.45 -16.11
N ASP A 6 -3.47 -7.89 -16.29
CA ASP A 6 -3.15 -9.32 -16.44
C ASP A 6 -3.57 -10.09 -15.19
N LEU A 7 -3.35 -9.53 -13.98
CA LEU A 7 -3.83 -10.12 -12.73
C LEU A 7 -5.35 -10.20 -12.66
N LEU A 8 -6.07 -9.11 -12.99
CA LEU A 8 -7.54 -9.12 -13.03
C LEU A 8 -8.06 -10.20 -13.97
N ASN A 9 -7.47 -10.28 -15.18
CA ASN A 9 -7.86 -11.31 -16.16
C ASN A 9 -7.57 -12.72 -15.66
N ARG A 10 -6.41 -12.95 -15.04
CA ARG A 10 -6.04 -14.23 -14.45
C ARG A 10 -7.04 -14.67 -13.39
N ILE A 11 -7.48 -13.78 -12.50
CA ILE A 11 -8.48 -14.12 -11.46
C ILE A 11 -9.83 -14.50 -12.10
N LEU A 12 -10.26 -13.77 -13.14
CA LEU A 12 -11.52 -14.05 -13.82
C LEU A 12 -11.52 -15.37 -14.58
N THR A 13 -10.36 -15.82 -15.09
CA THR A 13 -10.23 -17.03 -15.94
C THR A 13 -9.79 -18.27 -15.17
N GLU A 14 -8.95 -18.09 -14.13
CA GLU A 14 -8.33 -19.21 -13.39
C GLU A 14 -8.76 -19.27 -11.92
N GLY A 15 -9.47 -18.22 -11.42
CA GLY A 15 -9.82 -18.11 -10.02
C GLY A 15 -10.79 -19.18 -9.53
N HIS A 16 -10.52 -19.71 -8.35
CA HIS A 16 -11.38 -20.64 -7.66
C HIS A 16 -12.41 -19.87 -6.81
N LYS A 17 -13.67 -20.34 -6.83
CA LYS A 17 -14.69 -19.79 -5.93
C LYS A 17 -14.40 -20.18 -4.49
N LYS A 18 -14.41 -19.19 -3.60
CA LYS A 18 -14.23 -19.37 -2.15
C LYS A 18 -15.29 -18.57 -1.40
N ALA A 19 -15.73 -19.13 -0.26
CA ALA A 19 -16.44 -18.35 0.75
C ALA A 19 -15.45 -17.42 1.46
N ASP A 20 -15.95 -16.34 2.02
CA ASP A 20 -15.17 -15.39 2.80
C ASP A 20 -15.96 -14.94 4.04
N ARG A 21 -15.29 -14.21 4.95
CA ARG A 21 -15.88 -13.71 6.19
C ARG A 21 -17.10 -12.81 5.98
N THR A 22 -17.13 -12.06 4.87
CA THR A 22 -18.20 -11.09 4.59
C THR A 22 -19.46 -11.76 4.02
N GLY A 23 -19.40 -13.04 3.63
CA GLY A 23 -20.49 -13.75 2.97
C GLY A 23 -20.70 -13.38 1.49
N THR A 24 -19.92 -12.44 0.95
CA THR A 24 -20.00 -12.04 -0.47
C THR A 24 -19.51 -13.13 -1.41
N GLY A 25 -18.49 -13.88 -1.00
CA GLY A 25 -17.76 -14.83 -1.83
C GLY A 25 -16.74 -14.17 -2.75
N THR A 26 -15.76 -14.93 -3.16
CA THR A 26 -14.66 -14.46 -4.01
C THR A 26 -14.32 -15.43 -5.13
N LEU A 27 -13.69 -14.91 -6.20
CA LEU A 27 -12.79 -15.69 -7.07
C LEU A 27 -11.37 -15.41 -6.59
N SER A 28 -10.55 -16.43 -6.39
CA SER A 28 -9.22 -16.30 -5.81
C SER A 28 -8.19 -17.17 -6.56
N VAL A 29 -6.99 -16.60 -6.73
CA VAL A 29 -5.75 -17.32 -7.08
C VAL A 29 -4.78 -17.20 -5.93
N PHE A 30 -3.91 -18.19 -5.75
CA PHE A 30 -2.91 -18.17 -4.69
C PHE A 30 -1.52 -17.91 -5.26
N GLY A 31 -0.90 -16.83 -4.77
CA GLY A 31 0.43 -16.42 -5.21
C GLY A 31 0.44 -15.64 -6.54
N ASN A 32 0.86 -14.39 -6.48
CA ASN A 32 1.10 -13.56 -7.66
C ASN A 32 2.20 -12.53 -7.35
N GLN A 33 2.94 -12.11 -8.38
CA GLN A 33 3.91 -11.02 -8.25
C GLN A 33 3.77 -10.07 -9.44
N MET A 34 3.76 -8.79 -9.14
CA MET A 34 3.81 -7.68 -10.09
C MET A 34 5.05 -6.84 -9.83
N ARG A 35 5.64 -6.28 -10.90
CA ARG A 35 6.79 -5.37 -10.81
C ARG A 35 6.48 -4.06 -11.51
N PHE A 36 6.88 -2.96 -10.88
CA PHE A 36 6.68 -1.60 -11.37
C PHE A 36 8.00 -0.85 -11.26
N ASP A 37 8.69 -0.62 -12.37
CA ASP A 37 9.86 0.27 -12.39
C ASP A 37 9.37 1.72 -12.31
N LEU A 38 9.82 2.46 -11.29
CA LEU A 38 9.39 3.84 -11.10
C LEU A 38 10.00 4.80 -12.14
N ALA A 39 11.00 4.35 -12.91
CA ALA A 39 11.50 5.07 -14.08
C ALA A 39 10.45 5.20 -15.21
N ASP A 40 9.50 4.25 -15.29
CA ASP A 40 8.38 4.30 -16.25
C ASP A 40 7.30 5.32 -15.87
N GLY A 41 7.33 5.84 -14.67
CA GLY A 41 6.34 6.76 -14.09
C GLY A 41 5.72 6.23 -12.79
N PHE A 42 4.89 7.06 -12.15
CA PHE A 42 4.23 6.69 -10.91
C PHE A 42 3.07 5.69 -11.17
N PRO A 43 3.08 4.50 -10.53
CA PRO A 43 2.14 3.42 -10.85
C PRO A 43 0.74 3.66 -10.26
N LEU A 44 0.11 4.76 -10.66
CA LEU A 44 -1.28 5.08 -10.36
C LEU A 44 -2.18 4.64 -11.53
N LEU A 45 -3.17 3.80 -11.26
CA LEU A 45 -4.04 3.25 -12.30
C LEU A 45 -4.68 4.35 -13.16
N THR A 46 -4.61 4.18 -14.48
CA THR A 46 -5.31 5.04 -15.45
C THR A 46 -6.59 4.42 -15.98
N THR A 47 -6.80 3.12 -15.81
CA THR A 47 -8.01 2.42 -16.26
C THR A 47 -9.23 2.64 -15.38
N LYS A 48 -9.05 3.21 -14.20
CA LYS A 48 -10.08 3.85 -13.36
C LYS A 48 -9.44 4.92 -12.49
N LYS A 49 -10.17 6.00 -12.23
CA LYS A 49 -9.71 7.08 -11.33
C LYS A 49 -9.61 6.59 -9.89
N LEU A 50 -8.49 6.85 -9.24
CA LEU A 50 -8.25 6.60 -7.83
C LEU A 50 -8.27 7.89 -7.01
N HIS A 51 -8.60 7.79 -5.73
CA HIS A 51 -8.63 8.93 -4.81
C HIS A 51 -7.27 9.11 -4.13
N LEU A 52 -6.32 9.76 -4.84
CA LEU A 52 -4.94 9.94 -4.40
C LEU A 52 -4.81 10.60 -3.02
N LYS A 53 -5.70 11.54 -2.70
CA LYS A 53 -5.72 12.20 -1.39
C LYS A 53 -5.80 11.19 -0.24
N SER A 54 -6.67 10.19 -0.34
CA SER A 54 -6.78 9.14 0.69
C SER A 54 -5.52 8.30 0.78
N ILE A 55 -4.88 7.99 -0.34
CA ILE A 55 -3.63 7.20 -0.39
C ILE A 55 -2.50 7.95 0.34
N ILE A 56 -2.33 9.24 0.06
CA ILE A 56 -1.28 10.07 0.69
C ILE A 56 -1.53 10.17 2.19
N TYR A 57 -2.75 10.55 2.61
CA TYR A 57 -3.05 10.73 4.03
C TYR A 57 -2.95 9.42 4.82
N GLU A 58 -3.36 8.28 4.25
CA GLU A 58 -3.21 6.97 4.90
C GLU A 58 -1.73 6.64 5.13
N LEU A 59 -0.87 6.84 4.11
CA LEU A 59 0.56 6.60 4.25
C LEU A 59 1.19 7.51 5.31
N LEU A 60 0.86 8.80 5.31
CA LEU A 60 1.35 9.75 6.31
C LEU A 60 0.86 9.36 7.72
N TRP A 61 -0.36 8.87 7.84
CA TRP A 61 -0.93 8.40 9.10
C TRP A 61 -0.18 7.16 9.62
N PHE A 62 0.16 6.18 8.78
CA PHE A 62 1.01 5.07 9.16
C PHE A 62 2.40 5.53 9.63
N LEU A 63 3.03 6.45 8.90
CA LEU A 63 4.35 6.99 9.24
C LEU A 63 4.37 7.80 10.54
N ARG A 64 3.24 8.36 10.94
CA ARG A 64 3.07 9.02 12.25
C ARG A 64 3.00 8.03 13.42
N GLY A 65 2.83 6.73 13.13
CA GLY A 65 2.59 5.71 14.14
C GLY A 65 1.18 5.77 14.75
N ASP A 66 0.28 6.50 14.10
CA ASP A 66 -1.08 6.73 14.58
C ASP A 66 -2.00 5.54 14.26
N THR A 67 -2.97 5.30 15.11
CA THR A 67 -3.97 4.21 15.00
C THR A 67 -5.40 4.69 15.15
N ASN A 68 -5.59 5.99 15.45
CA ASN A 68 -6.89 6.62 15.58
C ASN A 68 -7.31 7.32 14.29
N VAL A 69 -8.54 7.07 13.85
CA VAL A 69 -9.05 7.59 12.56
C VAL A 69 -9.39 9.09 12.58
N ARG A 70 -9.41 9.75 13.74
CA ARG A 70 -9.79 11.17 13.84
C ARG A 70 -8.92 12.08 12.99
N TRP A 71 -7.60 11.85 13.01
CA TRP A 71 -6.70 12.62 12.16
C TRP A 71 -7.02 12.45 10.67
N LEU A 72 -7.34 11.25 10.21
CA LEU A 72 -7.79 11.02 8.82
C LEU A 72 -9.10 11.75 8.53
N GLN A 73 -10.07 11.71 9.46
CA GLN A 73 -11.37 12.38 9.33
C GLN A 73 -11.24 13.89 9.24
N GLU A 74 -10.36 14.51 10.02
CA GLU A 74 -10.03 15.94 9.97
C GLU A 74 -9.54 16.38 8.61
N HIS A 75 -8.87 15.47 7.88
CA HIS A 75 -8.40 15.70 6.51
C HIS A 75 -9.39 15.21 5.43
N GLY A 76 -10.60 14.81 5.83
CA GLY A 76 -11.67 14.37 4.92
C GLY A 76 -11.45 12.97 4.36
N VAL A 77 -10.63 12.14 4.99
CA VAL A 77 -10.38 10.74 4.65
C VAL A 77 -11.16 9.83 5.58
N ARG A 78 -11.95 8.89 5.02
CA ARG A 78 -12.88 8.06 5.78
C ARG A 78 -12.75 6.56 5.48
N ILE A 79 -11.66 6.16 4.85
CA ILE A 79 -11.48 4.78 4.37
C ILE A 79 -11.30 3.74 5.48
N TRP A 80 -11.14 4.17 6.74
CA TRP A 80 -11.01 3.33 7.91
C TRP A 80 -12.20 3.40 8.89
N ASN A 81 -13.21 4.25 8.60
CA ASN A 81 -14.32 4.50 9.53
C ASN A 81 -15.14 3.24 9.88
N GLU A 82 -15.24 2.29 8.93
CA GLU A 82 -16.08 1.10 9.10
C GLU A 82 -15.51 0.10 10.12
N TRP A 83 -14.22 0.23 10.45
CA TRP A 83 -13.54 -0.66 11.40
C TRP A 83 -13.24 -0.01 12.74
N ALA A 84 -13.31 1.33 12.82
CA ALA A 84 -13.02 2.05 14.04
C ALA A 84 -14.15 1.90 15.07
N ASP A 85 -13.77 1.85 16.36
CA ASP A 85 -14.73 1.91 17.45
C ASP A 85 -15.34 3.31 17.61
N GLU A 86 -16.20 3.48 18.62
CA GLU A 86 -16.86 4.77 18.94
C GLU A 86 -15.91 5.89 19.30
N ASN A 87 -14.67 5.57 19.73
CA ASN A 87 -13.61 6.50 20.06
C ASN A 87 -12.69 6.79 18.86
N GLY A 88 -12.90 6.09 17.75
CA GLY A 88 -12.07 6.18 16.55
C GLY A 88 -10.83 5.30 16.59
N GLU A 89 -10.74 4.36 17.52
CA GLU A 89 -9.59 3.49 17.69
C GLU A 89 -9.70 2.24 16.81
N LEU A 90 -8.54 1.78 16.32
CA LEU A 90 -8.40 0.57 15.51
C LEU A 90 -7.53 -0.51 16.19
N GLY A 91 -7.02 -0.22 17.38
CA GLY A 91 -6.03 -1.06 18.04
C GLY A 91 -4.64 -0.93 17.39
N PRO A 92 -3.69 -1.83 17.71
CA PRO A 92 -2.28 -1.69 17.30
C PRO A 92 -2.04 -2.05 15.83
N VAL A 93 -2.75 -1.39 14.90
CA VAL A 93 -2.64 -1.60 13.46
C VAL A 93 -1.34 -1.03 12.89
N TYR A 94 -1.17 -1.02 11.59
CA TYR A 94 0.04 -0.67 10.81
C TYR A 94 0.97 0.37 11.40
N GLY A 95 0.48 1.56 11.74
CA GLY A 95 1.28 2.66 12.27
C GLY A 95 1.98 2.29 13.58
N HIS A 96 1.26 1.66 14.50
CA HIS A 96 1.82 1.15 15.75
C HIS A 96 2.92 0.12 15.50
N GLN A 97 2.66 -0.88 14.67
CA GLN A 97 3.64 -1.93 14.38
C GLN A 97 4.89 -1.37 13.71
N TRP A 98 4.75 -0.43 12.78
CA TRP A 98 5.88 0.17 12.07
C TRP A 98 6.76 1.04 12.96
N ARG A 99 6.16 1.78 13.91
CA ARG A 99 6.82 2.84 14.66
C ARG A 99 7.03 2.55 16.14
N SER A 100 6.30 1.59 16.70
CA SER A 100 6.28 1.33 18.15
C SER A 100 6.09 -0.16 18.45
N TRP A 101 6.77 -1.04 17.69
CA TRP A 101 6.71 -2.48 17.94
C TRP A 101 7.17 -2.79 19.37
N PRO A 102 6.38 -3.51 20.20
CA PRO A 102 6.77 -3.82 21.57
C PRO A 102 8.05 -4.66 21.64
N ASP A 103 8.98 -4.30 22.52
CA ASP A 103 10.17 -5.11 22.81
C ASP A 103 10.02 -5.86 24.13
N TYR A 104 10.91 -6.85 24.35
CA TYR A 104 10.86 -7.67 25.58
C TYR A 104 11.28 -6.93 26.85
N ASN A 105 11.85 -5.73 26.75
CA ASN A 105 12.33 -4.93 27.89
C ASN A 105 11.31 -3.86 28.29
N GLY A 106 10.12 -3.88 27.70
CA GLY A 106 9.06 -2.88 27.96
C GLY A 106 9.24 -1.57 27.20
N GLY A 107 10.18 -1.54 26.22
CA GLY A 107 10.36 -0.44 25.29
C GLY A 107 9.64 -0.69 23.95
N THR A 108 10.01 0.10 22.96
CA THR A 108 9.49 -0.04 21.59
C THR A 108 10.59 0.03 20.56
N ILE A 109 10.36 -0.60 19.42
CA ILE A 109 11.24 -0.61 18.25
C ILE A 109 10.57 0.19 17.14
N ASP A 110 11.23 1.24 16.67
CA ASP A 110 10.85 1.96 15.46
C ASP A 110 11.48 1.28 14.24
N GLN A 111 10.71 0.41 13.58
CA GLN A 111 11.20 -0.36 12.44
C GLN A 111 11.51 0.54 11.23
N ILE A 112 10.75 1.63 11.02
CA ILE A 112 10.98 2.57 9.92
C ILE A 112 12.31 3.31 10.12
N GLN A 113 12.57 3.81 11.34
CA GLN A 113 13.85 4.47 11.64
C GLN A 113 15.02 3.49 11.48
N ASN A 114 14.89 2.26 11.97
CA ASN A 114 15.94 1.24 11.81
C ASN A 114 16.26 0.96 10.34
N VAL A 115 15.24 0.89 9.48
CA VAL A 115 15.45 0.69 8.04
C VAL A 115 16.10 1.91 7.39
N LEU A 116 15.69 3.13 7.75
CA LEU A 116 16.35 4.36 7.29
C LEU A 116 17.84 4.37 7.62
N ASP A 117 18.20 3.98 8.84
CA ASP A 117 19.59 3.93 9.30
C ASP A 117 20.37 2.85 8.54
N LEU A 118 19.76 1.70 8.30
CA LEU A 118 20.38 0.64 7.50
C LEU A 118 20.61 1.06 6.05
N ILE A 119 19.65 1.72 5.40
CA ILE A 119 19.82 2.21 4.03
C ILE A 119 20.98 3.21 3.94
N LYS A 120 21.10 4.12 4.91
CA LYS A 120 22.13 5.17 4.92
C LYS A 120 23.52 4.64 5.25
N HIS A 121 23.64 3.72 6.19
CA HIS A 121 24.93 3.32 6.76
C HIS A 121 25.37 1.90 6.39
N HIS A 122 24.42 1.05 5.98
CA HIS A 122 24.66 -0.36 5.65
C HIS A 122 23.81 -0.78 4.44
N PRO A 123 23.99 -0.15 3.24
CA PRO A 123 23.12 -0.36 2.08
C PRO A 123 23.09 -1.81 1.57
N ASP A 124 24.13 -2.60 1.85
CA ASP A 124 24.19 -4.04 1.51
C ASP A 124 23.43 -4.94 2.50
N SER A 125 22.81 -4.38 3.54
CA SER A 125 22.08 -5.15 4.55
C SER A 125 20.88 -5.88 3.96
N ARG A 126 20.73 -7.15 4.33
CA ARG A 126 19.54 -7.97 4.01
C ARG A 126 18.46 -7.89 5.10
N ARG A 127 18.62 -6.99 6.08
CA ARG A 127 17.76 -6.84 7.26
C ARG A 127 16.86 -5.61 7.20
N MET A 128 16.74 -4.99 6.03
CA MET A 128 15.88 -3.82 5.78
C MET A 128 14.42 -4.25 5.67
N VAL A 129 13.87 -4.82 6.74
CA VAL A 129 12.53 -5.41 6.79
C VAL A 129 11.67 -4.67 7.80
N VAL A 130 10.42 -4.38 7.44
CA VAL A 130 9.38 -3.86 8.33
C VAL A 130 8.22 -4.84 8.33
N SER A 131 7.80 -5.30 9.50
CA SER A 131 6.66 -6.21 9.68
C SER A 131 5.50 -5.50 10.37
N ALA A 132 4.30 -5.65 9.83
CA ALA A 132 3.06 -5.29 10.50
C ALA A 132 2.36 -6.50 11.13
N TRP A 133 2.78 -7.72 10.77
CA TRP A 133 2.20 -8.96 11.28
C TRP A 133 2.83 -9.32 12.62
N ASN A 134 2.12 -9.00 13.71
CA ASN A 134 2.51 -9.31 15.08
C ASN A 134 1.54 -10.32 15.69
N PRO A 135 1.86 -11.62 15.75
CA PRO A 135 0.95 -12.65 16.27
C PRO A 135 0.47 -12.42 17.71
N ALA A 136 1.26 -11.69 18.51
CA ALA A 136 0.90 -11.40 19.91
C ALA A 136 -0.19 -10.32 20.04
N GLU A 137 -0.43 -9.52 19.00
CA GLU A 137 -1.36 -8.39 19.03
C GLU A 137 -2.47 -8.46 17.97
N ILE A 138 -2.49 -9.50 17.12
CA ILE A 138 -3.47 -9.66 16.03
C ILE A 138 -4.91 -9.57 16.53
N GLU A 139 -5.22 -10.20 17.65
CA GLU A 139 -6.58 -10.24 18.23
C GLU A 139 -7.04 -8.88 18.81
N GLN A 140 -6.11 -7.93 18.98
CA GLN A 140 -6.39 -6.57 19.45
C GLN A 140 -6.63 -5.60 18.30
N MET A 141 -6.40 -6.02 17.07
CA MET A 141 -6.54 -5.19 15.86
C MET A 141 -7.97 -5.27 15.33
N ALA A 142 -8.57 -4.13 15.03
CA ALA A 142 -9.88 -4.08 14.38
C ALA A 142 -9.86 -4.78 13.00
N LEU A 143 -8.71 -4.71 12.31
CA LEU A 143 -8.46 -5.42 11.07
C LEU A 143 -7.00 -5.93 11.03
N PRO A 144 -6.76 -7.26 11.06
CA PRO A 144 -5.43 -7.82 10.90
C PRO A 144 -4.77 -7.39 9.59
N PRO A 145 -3.45 -7.07 9.60
CA PRO A 145 -2.78 -6.50 8.44
C PRO A 145 -2.88 -7.37 7.20
N CYS A 146 -3.38 -6.81 6.10
CA CYS A 146 -3.38 -7.45 4.79
C CYS A 146 -1.98 -7.39 4.16
N HIS A 147 -1.33 -6.22 4.16
CA HIS A 147 0.05 -6.04 3.76
C HIS A 147 0.96 -6.26 4.98
N CYS A 148 1.53 -7.48 5.05
CA CYS A 148 2.13 -8.03 6.27
C CYS A 148 3.54 -7.55 6.53
N LEU A 149 4.37 -7.48 5.49
CA LEU A 149 5.76 -7.08 5.59
C LEU A 149 6.27 -6.51 4.27
N PHE A 150 7.27 -5.66 4.36
CA PHE A 150 8.00 -5.18 3.20
C PHE A 150 9.49 -5.10 3.48
N GLN A 151 10.28 -5.20 2.41
CA GLN A 151 11.73 -5.19 2.45
C GLN A 151 12.28 -4.23 1.42
N PHE A 152 13.33 -3.49 1.80
CA PHE A 152 14.08 -2.65 0.87
C PHE A 152 15.34 -3.35 0.38
N TYR A 153 15.79 -2.91 -0.79
CA TYR A 153 16.98 -3.40 -1.45
C TYR A 153 17.68 -2.25 -2.18
N VAL A 154 18.98 -2.09 -1.96
CA VAL A 154 19.82 -1.08 -2.62
C VAL A 154 20.72 -1.75 -3.62
N ALA A 155 20.74 -1.26 -4.84
CA ALA A 155 21.67 -1.66 -5.89
C ALA A 155 21.86 -0.53 -6.91
N ASP A 156 23.07 -0.33 -7.39
CA ASP A 156 23.42 0.63 -8.44
C ASP A 156 22.87 2.06 -8.19
N GLY A 157 22.88 2.49 -6.92
CA GLY A 157 22.38 3.80 -6.51
C GLY A 157 20.85 3.92 -6.50
N ARG A 158 20.13 2.81 -6.68
CA ARG A 158 18.67 2.76 -6.67
C ARG A 158 18.15 1.99 -5.45
N LEU A 159 17.04 2.48 -4.90
CA LEU A 159 16.30 1.83 -3.82
C LEU A 159 15.08 1.13 -4.39
N SER A 160 14.91 -0.15 -4.12
CA SER A 160 13.73 -0.94 -4.48
C SER A 160 13.00 -1.41 -3.23
N LEU A 161 11.71 -1.70 -3.37
CA LEU A 161 10.85 -2.16 -2.28
C LEU A 161 10.05 -3.38 -2.72
N GLN A 162 10.06 -4.45 -1.92
CA GLN A 162 9.15 -5.58 -2.11
C GLN A 162 8.16 -5.65 -0.97
N LEU A 163 6.86 -5.71 -1.31
CA LEU A 163 5.75 -5.93 -0.37
C LEU A 163 5.27 -7.37 -0.47
N TYR A 164 5.03 -8.02 0.68
CA TYR A 164 4.18 -9.21 0.78
C TYR A 164 2.83 -8.86 1.38
N GLN A 165 1.77 -9.11 0.61
CA GLN A 165 0.38 -8.90 1.00
C GLN A 165 -0.34 -10.25 1.06
N ARG A 166 -0.72 -10.72 2.28
CA ARG A 166 -1.35 -12.04 2.48
C ARG A 166 -2.75 -12.16 1.89
N SER A 167 -3.48 -11.04 1.85
CA SER A 167 -4.87 -10.95 1.41
C SER A 167 -5.03 -9.70 0.55
N ALA A 168 -5.39 -9.88 -0.72
CA ALA A 168 -5.35 -8.83 -1.71
C ALA A 168 -6.69 -8.72 -2.46
N ASP A 169 -7.56 -7.80 -1.98
CA ASP A 169 -8.73 -7.35 -2.74
C ASP A 169 -8.24 -6.63 -3.99
N THR A 170 -8.31 -7.34 -5.11
CA THR A 170 -7.69 -6.88 -6.35
C THR A 170 -8.41 -5.69 -6.96
N PHE A 171 -9.71 -5.51 -6.72
CA PHE A 171 -10.46 -4.42 -7.33
C PHE A 171 -10.36 -3.10 -6.56
N LEU A 172 -10.57 -3.12 -5.24
CA LEU A 172 -10.54 -1.90 -4.42
C LEU A 172 -9.19 -1.67 -3.75
N GLY A 173 -8.64 -2.68 -3.06
CA GLY A 173 -7.45 -2.53 -2.22
C GLY A 173 -6.13 -2.47 -2.98
N VAL A 174 -5.86 -3.43 -3.86
CA VAL A 174 -4.58 -3.55 -4.57
C VAL A 174 -4.15 -2.27 -5.29
N PRO A 175 -5.02 -1.53 -6.02
CA PRO A 175 -4.64 -0.27 -6.64
C PRO A 175 -4.16 0.79 -5.66
N PHE A 176 -4.76 0.88 -4.47
CA PHE A 176 -4.33 1.77 -3.40
C PHE A 176 -2.97 1.34 -2.83
N ASN A 177 -2.79 0.03 -2.59
CA ASN A 177 -1.54 -0.49 -2.06
C ASN A 177 -0.37 -0.29 -3.04
N ILE A 178 -0.57 -0.49 -4.34
CA ILE A 178 0.46 -0.21 -5.36
C ILE A 178 0.93 1.24 -5.27
N ALA A 179 0.01 2.19 -5.28
CA ALA A 179 0.35 3.60 -5.24
C ALA A 179 0.96 4.02 -3.90
N SER A 180 0.43 3.51 -2.77
CA SER A 180 0.93 3.81 -1.42
C SER A 180 2.38 3.36 -1.22
N TYR A 181 2.70 2.11 -1.59
CA TYR A 181 4.06 1.59 -1.43
C TYR A 181 5.05 2.15 -2.46
N ALA A 182 4.61 2.47 -3.67
CA ALA A 182 5.42 3.22 -4.62
C ALA A 182 5.76 4.63 -4.09
N LEU A 183 4.80 5.27 -3.43
CA LEU A 183 5.00 6.57 -2.80
C LEU A 183 5.98 6.48 -1.62
N LEU A 184 5.83 5.48 -0.75
CA LEU A 184 6.77 5.20 0.34
C LEU A 184 8.19 4.98 -0.20
N LEU A 185 8.34 4.19 -1.28
CA LEU A 185 9.62 3.97 -1.94
C LEU A 185 10.25 5.28 -2.42
N MET A 186 9.49 6.17 -3.07
CA MET A 186 9.98 7.47 -3.52
C MET A 186 10.42 8.36 -2.36
N MET A 187 9.63 8.43 -1.28
CA MET A 187 9.95 9.20 -0.08
C MET A 187 11.25 8.69 0.58
N MET A 188 11.37 7.37 0.74
CA MET A 188 12.56 6.74 1.32
C MET A 188 13.80 6.97 0.46
N ALA A 189 13.70 6.85 -0.86
CA ALA A 189 14.78 7.11 -1.78
C ALA A 189 15.26 8.56 -1.66
N GLN A 190 14.35 9.54 -1.68
CA GLN A 190 14.70 10.96 -1.57
C GLN A 190 15.47 11.26 -0.28
N VAL A 191 14.99 10.82 0.89
CA VAL A 191 15.63 11.16 2.19
C VAL A 191 16.92 10.38 2.46
N THR A 192 17.20 9.36 1.65
CA THR A 192 18.44 8.58 1.71
C THR A 192 19.42 8.90 0.58
N GLY A 193 19.03 9.81 -0.34
CA GLY A 193 19.88 10.23 -1.46
C GLY A 193 20.04 9.19 -2.56
N LEU A 194 19.07 8.28 -2.70
CA LEU A 194 19.01 7.24 -3.73
C LEU A 194 17.95 7.56 -4.78
N GLU A 195 18.09 6.97 -5.96
CA GLU A 195 17.04 7.01 -6.99
C GLU A 195 15.97 5.93 -6.71
N PRO A 196 14.68 6.20 -6.98
CA PRO A 196 13.66 5.17 -6.91
C PRO A 196 13.91 4.04 -7.92
N GLY A 197 13.85 2.80 -7.45
CA GLY A 197 14.02 1.59 -8.23
C GLY A 197 12.68 0.95 -8.59
N GLU A 198 12.55 -0.36 -8.34
CA GLU A 198 11.33 -1.12 -8.56
C GLU A 198 10.49 -1.25 -7.30
N PHE A 199 9.18 -1.13 -7.46
CA PHE A 199 8.22 -1.68 -6.51
C PHE A 199 7.80 -3.08 -6.93
N VAL A 200 8.06 -4.08 -6.08
CA VAL A 200 7.69 -5.48 -6.29
C VAL A 200 6.55 -5.83 -5.36
N HIS A 201 5.39 -6.14 -5.92
CA HIS A 201 4.19 -6.49 -5.15
C HIS A 201 3.92 -7.98 -5.22
N THR A 202 4.16 -8.69 -4.13
CA THR A 202 3.91 -10.12 -3.98
C THR A 202 2.64 -10.32 -3.15
N THR A 203 1.70 -11.10 -3.66
CA THR A 203 0.41 -11.35 -3.01
C THR A 203 0.20 -12.83 -2.73
N GLY A 204 -0.45 -13.15 -1.61
CA GLY A 204 -0.86 -14.50 -1.21
C GLY A 204 -2.23 -14.86 -1.78
N ASP A 205 -3.31 -14.81 -0.94
CA ASP A 205 -4.69 -14.95 -1.41
C ASP A 205 -5.08 -13.68 -2.19
N THR A 206 -5.13 -13.80 -3.50
CA THR A 206 -5.36 -12.70 -4.42
C THR A 206 -6.73 -12.88 -5.03
N HIS A 207 -7.68 -12.02 -4.62
CA HIS A 207 -9.08 -12.29 -4.88
C HIS A 207 -9.83 -11.09 -5.46
N LEU A 208 -10.94 -11.41 -6.10
CA LEU A 208 -11.94 -10.50 -6.60
C LEU A 208 -13.28 -10.90 -5.98
N TYR A 209 -13.92 -9.98 -5.26
CA TYR A 209 -15.25 -10.22 -4.70
C TYR A 209 -16.29 -10.46 -5.80
N LEU A 210 -17.24 -11.37 -5.57
CA LEU A 210 -18.24 -11.72 -6.59
C LEU A 210 -19.14 -10.55 -7.00
N ASN A 211 -19.34 -9.58 -6.13
CA ASN A 211 -20.05 -8.32 -6.41
C ASN A 211 -19.24 -7.31 -7.24
N HIS A 212 -17.96 -7.59 -7.55
CA HIS A 212 -17.07 -6.75 -8.36
C HIS A 212 -16.77 -7.31 -9.76
N LEU A 213 -17.36 -8.44 -10.14
CA LEU A 213 -17.04 -9.11 -11.41
C LEU A 213 -17.34 -8.25 -12.63
N GLU A 214 -18.48 -7.58 -12.65
CA GLU A 214 -18.89 -6.70 -13.77
C GLU A 214 -17.99 -5.45 -13.85
N GLN A 215 -17.61 -4.89 -12.70
CA GLN A 215 -16.69 -3.76 -12.62
C GLN A 215 -15.30 -4.13 -13.15
N ALA A 216 -14.80 -5.33 -12.80
CA ALA A 216 -13.52 -5.84 -13.30
C ALA A 216 -13.56 -6.08 -14.82
N ARG A 217 -14.65 -6.67 -15.34
CA ARG A 217 -14.85 -6.83 -16.79
C ARG A 217 -14.86 -5.50 -17.51
N LEU A 218 -15.60 -4.51 -16.99
CA LEU A 218 -15.61 -3.16 -17.53
C LEU A 218 -14.21 -2.54 -17.53
N GLN A 219 -13.46 -2.69 -16.45
CA GLN A 219 -12.10 -2.15 -16.37
C GLN A 219 -11.15 -2.80 -17.40
N LEU A 220 -11.33 -4.09 -17.69
CA LEU A 220 -10.54 -4.81 -18.70
C LEU A 220 -10.81 -4.37 -20.14
N THR A 221 -11.94 -3.71 -20.42
CA THR A 221 -12.20 -3.11 -21.74
C THR A 221 -11.41 -1.82 -21.99
N ARG A 222 -10.77 -1.25 -20.96
CA ARG A 222 -10.07 0.03 -21.02
C ARG A 222 -8.59 -0.16 -21.26
N THR A 223 -8.04 0.57 -22.22
CA THR A 223 -6.59 0.56 -22.49
C THR A 223 -5.85 1.46 -21.51
N PRO A 224 -4.78 0.99 -20.84
CA PRO A 224 -3.98 1.84 -19.97
C PRO A 224 -3.43 3.05 -20.73
N ARG A 225 -3.52 4.23 -20.11
CA ARG A 225 -2.92 5.47 -20.62
C ARG A 225 -1.53 5.64 -20.02
N LYS A 226 -0.81 6.67 -20.49
CA LYS A 226 0.52 7.03 -19.95
C LYS A 226 0.45 7.19 -18.44
N LEU A 227 1.46 6.68 -17.73
CA LEU A 227 1.58 6.88 -16.28
C LEU A 227 1.81 8.35 -15.96
N PRO A 228 1.25 8.85 -14.85
CA PRO A 228 1.54 10.18 -14.36
C PRO A 228 2.94 10.25 -13.75
N THR A 229 3.40 11.46 -13.51
CA THR A 229 4.61 11.75 -12.75
C THR A 229 4.24 12.23 -11.36
N MET A 230 4.81 11.61 -10.33
CA MET A 230 4.74 12.11 -8.97
C MET A 230 6.02 12.91 -8.67
N LYS A 231 5.87 14.14 -8.22
CA LYS A 231 6.97 14.99 -7.73
C LYS A 231 6.84 15.15 -6.23
N LEU A 232 7.94 14.98 -5.53
CA LEU A 232 8.05 15.27 -4.11
C LEU A 232 8.76 16.61 -3.92
N ASN A 233 8.39 17.35 -2.88
CA ASN A 233 9.09 18.58 -2.50
C ASN A 233 10.55 18.23 -2.16
N PRO A 234 11.54 18.73 -2.93
CA PRO A 234 12.96 18.37 -2.75
C PRO A 234 13.57 18.93 -1.45
N GLU A 235 12.90 19.90 -0.82
CA GLU A 235 13.37 20.49 0.44
C GLU A 235 13.11 19.60 1.65
N VAL A 236 12.23 18.59 1.53
CA VAL A 236 11.97 17.63 2.62
C VAL A 236 13.13 16.65 2.70
N LYS A 237 13.85 16.65 3.83
CA LYS A 237 15.05 15.83 4.09
C LYS A 237 14.83 14.74 5.15
N ASN A 238 13.72 14.81 5.88
CA ASN A 238 13.34 13.82 6.87
C ASN A 238 12.02 13.18 6.46
N LEU A 239 11.95 11.84 6.49
CA LEU A 239 10.77 11.05 6.10
C LEU A 239 9.50 11.48 6.85
N PHE A 240 9.64 11.84 8.12
CA PHE A 240 8.51 12.16 9.00
C PHE A 240 8.02 13.61 8.89
N ASP A 241 8.70 14.44 8.10
CA ASP A 241 8.34 15.85 7.89
C ASP A 241 7.45 16.05 6.66
N PHE A 242 7.28 15.01 5.82
CA PHE A 242 6.37 15.09 4.67
C PHE A 242 4.94 15.43 5.08
N LYS A 243 4.34 16.34 4.31
CA LYS A 243 2.94 16.76 4.41
C LYS A 243 2.24 16.54 3.08
N TYR A 244 0.94 16.61 3.07
CA TYR A 244 0.14 16.41 1.84
C TYR A 244 0.55 17.36 0.70
N GLU A 245 0.92 18.59 1.03
CA GLU A 245 1.32 19.64 0.08
C GLU A 245 2.67 19.36 -0.61
N ASP A 246 3.46 18.42 -0.08
CA ASP A 246 4.75 18.04 -0.63
C ASP A 246 4.65 17.06 -1.82
N PHE A 247 3.43 16.64 -2.16
CA PHE A 247 3.15 15.69 -3.24
C PHE A 247 2.43 16.39 -4.40
N GLN A 248 3.06 16.41 -5.57
CA GLN A 248 2.48 16.97 -6.78
C GLN A 248 2.35 15.91 -7.87
N LEU A 249 1.11 15.58 -8.24
CA LEU A 249 0.81 14.66 -9.34
C LEU A 249 0.65 15.43 -10.65
N GLU A 250 1.40 15.05 -11.68
CA GLU A 250 1.35 15.67 -13.02
C GLU A 250 0.95 14.65 -14.08
N GLY A 251 0.13 15.08 -15.04
CA GLY A 251 -0.24 14.27 -16.20
C GLY A 251 -1.15 13.07 -15.89
N TYR A 252 -1.90 13.09 -14.79
CA TYR A 252 -2.84 12.03 -14.46
C TYR A 252 -4.12 12.18 -15.29
N ASP A 253 -4.27 11.32 -16.29
CA ASP A 253 -5.42 11.26 -17.21
C ASP A 253 -6.10 9.88 -17.12
N PRO A 254 -6.85 9.59 -16.04
CA PRO A 254 -7.54 8.32 -15.89
C PRO A 254 -8.88 8.29 -16.62
N TYR A 255 -9.37 7.08 -16.90
CA TYR A 255 -10.80 6.88 -17.14
C TYR A 255 -11.60 7.16 -15.88
N ASP A 256 -12.90 7.39 -16.04
CA ASP A 256 -13.82 7.64 -14.94
C ASP A 256 -13.76 6.54 -13.87
N HIS A 257 -14.06 6.95 -12.64
CA HIS A 257 -14.18 6.03 -11.51
C HIS A 257 -15.22 4.93 -11.80
N ILE A 258 -14.90 3.71 -11.39
CA ILE A 258 -15.86 2.59 -11.40
C ILE A 258 -16.31 2.35 -9.96
N LYS A 259 -17.57 2.65 -9.68
CA LYS A 259 -18.15 2.48 -8.34
C LYS A 259 -18.26 0.99 -7.98
N ALA A 260 -17.83 0.64 -6.78
CA ALA A 260 -18.01 -0.68 -6.20
C ALA A 260 -18.26 -0.57 -4.69
N THR A 261 -18.99 -1.53 -4.14
CA THR A 261 -19.32 -1.57 -2.71
C THR A 261 -18.23 -2.31 -1.95
N VAL A 262 -17.77 -1.73 -0.85
CA VAL A 262 -16.82 -2.40 0.05
C VAL A 262 -17.50 -3.63 0.67
N SER A 263 -16.81 -4.76 0.71
CA SER A 263 -17.26 -5.97 1.42
C SER A 263 -16.62 -5.97 2.80
N VAL A 264 -17.44 -5.85 3.86
CA VAL A 264 -17.05 -5.72 5.28
C VAL A 264 -17.55 -6.88 6.13
#